data_63d70c9adab18bd767c5fdf1be14662c
#
_entry.id   63d70c9adab18bd767c5fdf1be14662c
#
_cell.length_a   1.000
_cell.length_b   1.000
_cell.length_c   1.000
_cell.angle_alpha   90.00
_cell.angle_beta   90.00
_cell.angle_gamma   90.00
#
_symmetry.space_group_name_H-M   'P 1'
#
loop_
_entity.id
_entity.type
_entity.pdbx_description
1 polymer ?
#
loop_
_entity_poly.entity_id
_entity_poly.type
_entity_poly.pdbx_seq_one_letter_code
_entity_poly.pdbx_strand_id
1 'polypeptide(L)'
;MTEVATSTTVASATFDHSPSGIGGTVGKLLDLSDSKDKAIASAVNMIASDIENFLIKEFPLESTIVPMDYEVKKDKLVKCYINLGSDHGVKKGDYFSVLAPSVRAGRTTYSEIGKMKVEEVVDGTMSQCKVVQGDKKIFTAMEAFQALDEAAQKQQPLKVKATIAPLFSL
;
A
#
# COMPACT_ATOMS: atom_id res chain seq x y z
N MET A 1 1.33 -18.84 6.46
CA MET A 1 -0.05 -18.82 7.01
C MET A 1 -0.80 -20.01 6.47
N THR A 2 -1.62 -20.62 7.28
CA THR A 2 -2.41 -21.81 6.92
C THR A 2 -3.88 -21.53 7.17
N GLU A 3 -4.73 -21.91 6.22
CA GLU A 3 -6.16 -21.82 6.40
C GLU A 3 -6.63 -22.92 7.37
N VAL A 4 -7.26 -22.52 8.47
CA VAL A 4 -7.59 -23.45 9.56
C VAL A 4 -8.67 -24.47 9.17
N ALA A 5 -9.59 -24.09 8.29
CA ALA A 5 -10.70 -24.96 7.86
C ALA A 5 -10.25 -26.11 6.94
N THR A 6 -9.24 -25.90 6.10
CA THR A 6 -8.79 -26.86 5.09
C THR A 6 -7.35 -27.31 5.28
N SER A 7 -6.62 -26.75 6.25
CA SER A 7 -5.18 -26.93 6.47
C SER A 7 -4.34 -26.65 5.21
N THR A 8 -4.85 -25.83 4.30
CA THR A 8 -4.15 -25.47 3.07
C THR A 8 -3.21 -24.30 3.32
N THR A 9 -1.96 -24.41 2.89
CA THR A 9 -1.02 -23.30 2.93
C THR A 9 -1.44 -22.25 1.88
N VAL A 10 -1.89 -21.07 2.33
CA VAL A 10 -2.33 -19.98 1.46
C VAL A 10 -1.13 -19.19 0.94
N ALA A 11 -0.16 -18.94 1.81
CA ALA A 11 1.11 -18.29 1.45
C ALA A 11 2.21 -18.70 2.43
N SER A 12 3.45 -18.76 1.94
CA SER A 12 4.64 -19.04 2.75
C SER A 12 5.82 -18.21 2.25
N ALA A 13 6.67 -17.76 3.16
CA ALA A 13 7.91 -17.10 2.86
C ALA A 13 8.97 -17.44 3.90
N THR A 14 10.23 -17.44 3.49
CA THR A 14 11.39 -17.57 4.37
C THR A 14 12.15 -16.25 4.34
N PHE A 15 12.47 -15.73 5.50
CA PHE A 15 13.19 -14.45 5.65
C PHE A 15 14.54 -14.75 6.29
N ASP A 16 15.62 -14.69 5.50
CA ASP A 16 16.98 -14.88 5.95
C ASP A 16 17.77 -13.56 5.80
N HIS A 17 18.13 -12.98 6.91
CA HIS A 17 19.07 -11.88 6.95
C HIS A 17 20.35 -12.31 7.67
N SER A 18 21.29 -12.86 6.91
CA SER A 18 22.65 -12.99 7.38
C SER A 18 23.28 -11.59 7.41
N PRO A 19 24.03 -11.23 8.45
CA PRO A 19 24.80 -10.00 8.45
C PRO A 19 25.94 -10.13 7.43
N SER A 20 25.59 -9.98 6.14
CA SER A 20 26.54 -9.96 5.05
C SER A 20 27.14 -8.56 4.95
N GLY A 21 28.37 -8.40 5.40
CA GLY A 21 29.08 -7.14 5.19
C GLY A 21 30.20 -6.83 6.15
N ILE A 22 30.70 -7.80 6.91
CA ILE A 22 31.97 -7.64 7.59
C ILE A 22 32.96 -8.66 7.02
N GLY A 23 33.14 -8.59 5.71
CA GLY A 23 34.21 -9.25 5.00
C GLY A 23 35.05 -8.18 4.31
N GLY A 24 35.83 -7.45 5.03
CA GLY A 24 36.69 -6.46 4.43
C GLY A 24 37.46 -5.67 5.50
N THR A 25 38.64 -6.17 5.84
CA THR A 25 39.69 -5.47 6.62
C THR A 25 39.30 -5.03 8.04
N VAL A 26 39.49 -5.96 8.83
CA VAL A 26 40.24 -5.93 10.12
C VAL A 26 40.68 -4.55 10.59
N GLY A 27 40.29 -4.36 11.76
CA GLY A 27 41.18 -3.75 12.70
C GLY A 27 40.86 -2.37 13.09
N LYS A 28 40.12 -2.31 14.09
CA LYS A 28 40.54 -1.68 15.33
C LYS A 28 39.41 -1.79 16.35
N LEU A 29 39.68 -2.55 17.36
CA LEU A 29 39.16 -2.40 18.70
C LEU A 29 38.21 -1.22 18.89
N LEU A 30 36.92 -1.45 18.61
CA LEU A 30 35.87 -0.63 19.12
C LEU A 30 34.87 -1.60 19.76
N ASP A 31 34.44 -1.24 20.92
CA ASP A 31 33.55 -1.92 21.85
C ASP A 31 32.56 -2.90 21.16
N LEU A 32 32.90 -4.19 21.19
CA LEU A 32 32.22 -5.25 20.44
C LEU A 32 30.81 -5.52 20.94
N SER A 33 30.42 -5.00 22.10
CA SER A 33 29.09 -5.19 22.66
C SER A 33 28.08 -4.27 21.95
N ASP A 34 28.43 -3.01 21.80
CA ASP A 34 27.54 -2.01 21.19
C ASP A 34 27.30 -2.26 19.68
N SER A 35 28.27 -2.86 19.00
CA SER A 35 28.16 -3.22 17.58
C SER A 35 27.29 -4.44 17.34
N LYS A 36 27.28 -5.42 18.25
CA LYS A 36 26.45 -6.62 18.16
C LYS A 36 24.98 -6.29 18.40
N ASP A 37 24.66 -5.47 19.39
CA ASP A 37 23.30 -5.07 19.70
C ASP A 37 22.69 -4.23 18.55
N LYS A 38 23.47 -3.33 17.95
CA LYS A 38 23.07 -2.59 16.76
C LYS A 38 22.87 -3.49 15.55
N ALA A 39 23.71 -4.49 15.35
CA ALA A 39 23.56 -5.45 14.26
C ALA A 39 22.31 -6.33 14.44
N ILE A 40 22.03 -6.78 15.67
CA ILE A 40 20.83 -7.54 16.00
C ILE A 40 19.59 -6.68 15.79
N ALA A 41 19.58 -5.45 16.30
CA ALA A 41 18.45 -4.54 16.11
C ALA A 41 18.19 -4.24 14.62
N SER A 42 19.24 -4.05 13.83
CA SER A 42 19.15 -3.86 12.39
C SER A 42 18.54 -5.10 11.70
N ALA A 43 19.01 -6.29 12.03
CA ALA A 43 18.49 -7.53 11.47
C ALA A 43 17.01 -7.75 11.83
N VAL A 44 16.62 -7.50 13.07
CA VAL A 44 15.22 -7.57 13.51
C VAL A 44 14.33 -6.60 12.73
N ASN A 45 14.79 -5.35 12.53
CA ASN A 45 14.05 -4.35 11.77
C ASN A 45 13.91 -4.75 10.28
N MET A 46 14.94 -5.34 9.68
CA MET A 46 14.88 -5.84 8.30
C MET A 46 13.88 -6.99 8.17
N ILE A 47 13.91 -7.97 9.07
CA ILE A 47 12.94 -9.07 9.09
C ILE A 47 11.52 -8.55 9.29
N ALA A 48 11.30 -7.58 10.19
CA ALA A 48 10.00 -6.97 10.40
C ALA A 48 9.48 -6.31 9.12
N SER A 49 10.33 -5.56 8.40
CA SER A 49 9.99 -4.96 7.11
C SER A 49 9.65 -6.00 6.04
N ASP A 50 10.38 -7.11 6.00
CA ASP A 50 10.11 -8.17 5.03
C ASP A 50 8.80 -8.88 5.30
N ILE A 51 8.47 -9.12 6.57
CA ILE A 51 7.17 -9.66 6.98
C ILE A 51 6.05 -8.71 6.58
N GLU A 52 6.20 -7.41 6.83
CA GLU A 52 5.22 -6.39 6.45
C GLU A 52 5.01 -6.36 4.93
N ASN A 53 6.09 -6.34 4.15
CA ASN A 53 6.04 -6.39 2.69
C ASN A 53 5.38 -7.66 2.17
N PHE A 54 5.67 -8.82 2.78
CA PHE A 54 5.02 -10.08 2.45
C PHE A 54 3.52 -10.03 2.72
N LEU A 55 3.11 -9.50 3.87
CA LEU A 55 1.69 -9.37 4.21
C LEU A 55 0.96 -8.42 3.25
N ILE A 56 1.55 -7.28 2.92
CA ILE A 56 0.98 -6.32 1.94
C ILE A 56 0.83 -6.97 0.57
N LYS A 57 1.77 -7.81 0.16
CA LYS A 57 1.75 -8.48 -1.14
C LYS A 57 0.71 -9.59 -1.22
N GLU A 58 0.67 -10.48 -0.23
CA GLU A 58 -0.16 -11.69 -0.25
C GLU A 58 -1.58 -11.43 0.29
N PHE A 59 -1.73 -10.48 1.22
CA PHE A 59 -2.99 -10.11 1.87
C PHE A 59 -3.20 -8.60 1.86
N PRO A 60 -3.21 -7.96 0.70
CA PRO A 60 -3.32 -6.51 0.62
C PRO A 60 -4.65 -6.02 1.19
N LEU A 61 -4.57 -4.95 1.96
CA LEU A 61 -5.75 -4.24 2.43
C LEU A 61 -6.42 -3.56 1.23
N GLU A 62 -7.70 -3.83 1.01
CA GLU A 62 -8.48 -3.26 -0.09
C GLU A 62 -9.67 -2.47 0.45
N SER A 63 -10.00 -1.36 -0.21
CA SER A 63 -11.18 -0.55 0.07
C SER A 63 -11.53 0.31 -1.14
N THR A 64 -12.25 1.41 -0.92
CA THR A 64 -12.73 2.32 -1.96
C THR A 64 -12.27 3.75 -1.72
N ILE A 65 -12.22 4.54 -2.80
CA ILE A 65 -12.08 5.99 -2.72
C ILE A 65 -13.41 6.59 -2.28
N VAL A 66 -13.36 7.61 -1.43
CA VAL A 66 -14.52 8.46 -1.11
C VAL A 66 -14.72 9.45 -2.27
N PRO A 67 -15.82 9.38 -3.03
CA PRO A 67 -15.96 10.16 -4.25
C PRO A 67 -16.39 11.61 -4.01
N MET A 68 -16.62 12.02 -2.78
CA MET A 68 -17.32 13.27 -2.45
C MET A 68 -16.42 14.39 -1.94
N ASP A 69 -15.17 14.16 -1.66
CA ASP A 69 -14.30 15.23 -1.14
C ASP A 69 -12.90 15.05 -1.70
N TYR A 70 -12.52 15.91 -2.62
CA TYR A 70 -11.22 15.81 -3.28
C TYR A 70 -10.72 17.16 -3.79
N GLU A 71 -9.41 17.33 -3.87
CA GLU A 71 -8.75 18.52 -4.39
C GLU A 71 -8.25 18.28 -5.81
N VAL A 72 -8.61 19.19 -6.72
CA VAL A 72 -8.19 19.17 -8.14
C VAL A 72 -7.43 20.44 -8.47
N LYS A 73 -6.33 20.32 -9.22
CA LYS A 73 -5.58 21.43 -9.81
C LYS A 73 -5.26 21.13 -11.27
N LYS A 74 -5.73 21.98 -12.19
CA LYS A 74 -5.44 21.86 -13.63
C LYS A 74 -5.77 20.45 -14.18
N ASP A 75 -6.99 19.97 -13.94
CA ASP A 75 -7.50 18.65 -14.33
C ASP A 75 -6.67 17.46 -13.82
N LYS A 76 -6.07 17.64 -12.65
CA LYS A 76 -5.28 16.63 -11.96
C LYS A 76 -5.79 16.47 -10.55
N LEU A 77 -6.08 15.25 -10.15
CA LEU A 77 -6.39 14.95 -8.77
C LEU A 77 -5.14 15.12 -7.91
N VAL A 78 -5.23 15.96 -6.89
CA VAL A 78 -4.12 16.22 -5.97
C VAL A 78 -4.30 15.43 -4.68
N LYS A 79 -5.51 15.48 -4.09
CA LYS A 79 -5.86 14.82 -2.83
C LYS A 79 -7.25 14.22 -2.92
N CYS A 80 -7.45 13.12 -2.22
CA CYS A 80 -8.74 12.48 -2.00
C CYS A 80 -8.74 11.70 -0.70
N TYR A 81 -9.89 11.16 -0.33
CA TYR A 81 -10.04 10.33 0.86
C TYR A 81 -10.27 8.87 0.48
N ILE A 82 -9.85 7.96 1.37
CA ILE A 82 -10.10 6.53 1.27
C ILE A 82 -10.85 6.05 2.52
N ASN A 83 -11.69 5.03 2.36
CA ASN A 83 -12.44 4.39 3.45
C ASN A 83 -11.57 3.41 4.24
N LEU A 84 -10.41 3.86 4.68
CA LEU A 84 -9.46 3.15 5.54
C LEU A 84 -8.82 4.14 6.50
N GLY A 85 -8.76 3.79 7.77
CA GLY A 85 -8.19 4.62 8.82
C GLY A 85 -7.37 3.82 9.83
N SER A 86 -7.17 4.37 11.02
CA SER A 86 -6.35 3.76 12.06
C SER A 86 -6.85 2.39 12.52
N ASP A 87 -8.17 2.14 12.49
CA ASP A 87 -8.75 0.84 12.87
C ASP A 87 -8.34 -0.29 11.93
N HIS A 88 -7.94 0.07 10.71
CA HIS A 88 -7.42 -0.85 9.70
C HIS A 88 -5.89 -0.92 9.70
N GLY A 89 -5.22 -0.28 10.65
CA GLY A 89 -3.77 -0.24 10.76
C GLY A 89 -3.09 0.72 9.76
N VAL A 90 -3.85 1.57 9.07
CA VAL A 90 -3.29 2.56 8.14
C VAL A 90 -2.50 3.62 8.89
N LYS A 91 -1.33 3.97 8.35
CA LYS A 91 -0.43 4.96 8.91
C LYS A 91 -0.07 6.03 7.88
N LYS A 92 0.28 7.21 8.36
CA LYS A 92 0.87 8.24 7.51
C LYS A 92 2.13 7.70 6.81
N GLY A 93 2.15 7.85 5.50
CA GLY A 93 3.26 7.37 4.66
C GLY A 93 2.95 6.10 3.89
N ASP A 94 1.88 5.37 4.22
CA ASP A 94 1.45 4.17 3.50
C ASP A 94 1.07 4.49 2.06
N TYR A 95 1.25 3.51 1.18
CA TYR A 95 0.96 3.64 -0.24
C TYR A 95 -0.20 2.74 -0.66
N PHE A 96 -1.03 3.26 -1.56
CA PHE A 96 -2.14 2.55 -2.16
C PHE A 96 -2.12 2.68 -3.68
N SER A 97 -2.29 1.55 -4.39
CA SER A 97 -2.61 1.54 -5.81
C SER A 97 -4.09 1.87 -5.99
N VAL A 98 -4.41 2.72 -6.97
CA VAL A 98 -5.78 3.02 -7.38
C VAL A 98 -6.17 2.12 -8.53
N LEU A 99 -7.28 1.42 -8.37
CA LEU A 99 -7.79 0.45 -9.33
C LEU A 99 -9.11 0.94 -9.92
N ALA A 100 -9.16 1.06 -11.24
CA ALA A 100 -10.39 1.37 -11.97
C ALA A 100 -11.03 0.11 -12.54
N PRO A 101 -12.36 -0.01 -12.46
CA PRO A 101 -13.09 -1.11 -13.06
C PRO A 101 -13.13 -0.98 -14.58
N SER A 102 -13.10 -2.10 -15.27
CA SER A 102 -13.41 -2.21 -16.69
C SER A 102 -14.22 -3.48 -16.95
N VAL A 103 -15.25 -3.38 -17.80
CA VAL A 103 -16.06 -4.54 -18.16
C VAL A 103 -15.51 -5.14 -19.45
N ARG A 104 -15.13 -6.42 -19.41
CA ARG A 104 -14.66 -7.19 -20.57
C ARG A 104 -15.38 -8.53 -20.61
N ALA A 105 -16.00 -8.84 -21.73
CA ALA A 105 -16.76 -10.08 -21.91
C ALA A 105 -17.78 -10.35 -20.77
N GLY A 106 -18.49 -9.31 -20.30
CA GLY A 106 -19.47 -9.39 -19.22
C GLY A 106 -18.86 -9.59 -17.81
N ARG A 107 -17.55 -9.47 -17.66
CA ARG A 107 -16.86 -9.57 -16.35
C ARG A 107 -16.21 -8.24 -15.98
N THR A 108 -16.40 -7.82 -14.74
CA THR A 108 -15.68 -6.66 -14.19
C THR A 108 -14.25 -7.08 -13.83
N THR A 109 -13.29 -6.40 -14.43
CA THR A 109 -11.86 -6.52 -14.12
C THR A 109 -11.35 -5.19 -13.60
N TYR A 110 -10.30 -5.21 -12.80
CA TYR A 110 -9.68 -4.02 -12.22
C TYR A 110 -8.27 -3.85 -12.76
N SER A 111 -7.91 -2.63 -13.12
CA SER A 111 -6.56 -2.29 -13.56
C SER A 111 -6.01 -1.10 -12.76
N GLU A 112 -4.73 -1.13 -12.44
CA GLU A 112 -4.05 -0.03 -11.77
C GLU A 112 -3.98 1.19 -12.71
N ILE A 113 -4.45 2.33 -12.23
CA ILE A 113 -4.46 3.60 -12.95
C ILE A 113 -3.56 4.66 -12.31
N GLY A 114 -3.11 4.42 -11.07
CA GLY A 114 -2.22 5.33 -10.35
C GLY A 114 -1.95 4.87 -8.93
N LYS A 115 -1.24 5.72 -8.19
CA LYS A 115 -0.84 5.48 -6.79
C LYS A 115 -1.04 6.71 -5.94
N MET A 116 -1.34 6.47 -4.67
CA MET A 116 -1.52 7.48 -3.64
C MET A 116 -0.67 7.15 -2.42
N LYS A 117 -0.37 8.20 -1.65
CA LYS A 117 0.31 8.10 -0.36
C LYS A 117 -0.56 8.73 0.72
N VAL A 118 -0.71 8.07 1.85
CA VAL A 118 -1.42 8.62 3.01
C VAL A 118 -0.66 9.84 3.54
N GLU A 119 -1.31 10.99 3.53
CA GLU A 119 -0.79 12.24 4.07
C GLU A 119 -1.23 12.44 5.51
N GLU A 120 -2.46 12.02 5.83
CA GLU A 120 -3.05 12.13 7.15
C GLU A 120 -4.06 11.01 7.39
N VAL A 121 -4.06 10.41 8.56
CA VAL A 121 -5.12 9.52 9.05
C VAL A 121 -6.12 10.39 9.80
N VAL A 122 -7.33 10.53 9.25
CA VAL A 122 -8.35 11.44 9.76
C VAL A 122 -9.03 10.85 11.00
N ASP A 123 -9.42 9.57 10.90
CA ASP A 123 -10.07 8.84 12.01
C ASP A 123 -9.84 7.33 11.91
N GLY A 124 -10.63 6.55 12.66
CA GLY A 124 -10.57 5.08 12.64
C GLY A 124 -10.84 4.46 11.27
N THR A 125 -11.61 5.13 10.42
CA THR A 125 -12.17 4.57 9.19
C THR A 125 -11.75 5.31 7.91
N MET A 126 -11.15 6.50 8.03
CA MET A 126 -10.87 7.38 6.90
C MET A 126 -9.46 7.96 6.94
N SER A 127 -8.83 8.05 5.78
CA SER A 127 -7.53 8.71 5.61
C SER A 127 -7.52 9.62 4.39
N GLN A 128 -6.81 10.75 4.50
CA GLN A 128 -6.52 11.64 3.39
C GLN A 128 -5.27 11.18 2.67
N CYS A 129 -5.36 11.05 1.36
CA CYS A 129 -4.27 10.63 0.49
C CYS A 129 -3.90 11.70 -0.52
N LYS A 130 -2.61 11.84 -0.78
CA LYS A 130 -2.06 12.62 -1.88
C LYS A 130 -1.76 11.72 -3.06
N VAL A 131 -2.15 12.12 -4.26
CA VAL A 131 -1.81 11.39 -5.47
C VAL A 131 -0.33 11.58 -5.79
N VAL A 132 0.37 10.47 -6.03
CA VAL A 132 1.81 10.46 -6.37
C VAL A 132 2.05 9.99 -7.80
N GLN A 133 1.10 9.27 -8.40
CA GLN A 133 1.18 8.81 -9.78
C GLN A 133 -0.22 8.67 -10.39
N GLY A 134 -0.37 9.01 -11.68
CA GLY A 134 -1.61 8.80 -12.42
C GLY A 134 -2.70 9.84 -12.15
N ASP A 135 -2.33 11.04 -11.74
CA ASP A 135 -3.19 12.16 -11.33
C ASP A 135 -4.36 12.42 -12.31
N LYS A 136 -4.07 12.54 -13.61
CA LYS A 136 -5.09 12.72 -14.66
C LYS A 136 -5.98 11.50 -14.84
N LYS A 137 -5.38 10.29 -14.84
CA LYS A 137 -6.13 9.05 -15.03
C LYS A 137 -7.10 8.81 -13.88
N ILE A 138 -6.66 9.06 -12.65
CA ILE A 138 -7.51 8.92 -11.46
C ILE A 138 -8.63 9.95 -11.51
N PHE A 139 -8.34 11.21 -11.88
CA PHE A 139 -9.34 12.24 -12.02
C PHE A 139 -10.41 11.87 -13.04
N THR A 140 -10.02 11.49 -14.25
CA THR A 140 -10.96 11.04 -15.30
C THR A 140 -11.79 9.84 -14.86
N ALA A 141 -11.20 8.89 -14.14
CA ALA A 141 -11.92 7.74 -13.60
C ALA A 141 -12.93 8.14 -12.51
N MET A 142 -12.61 9.13 -11.67
CA MET A 142 -13.54 9.68 -10.67
C MET A 142 -14.71 10.40 -11.32
N GLU A 143 -14.48 11.23 -12.35
CA GLU A 143 -15.55 11.89 -13.10
C GLU A 143 -16.47 10.85 -13.77
N ALA A 144 -15.90 9.85 -14.42
CA ALA A 144 -16.66 8.76 -15.03
C ALA A 144 -17.49 7.99 -13.98
N PHE A 145 -16.91 7.72 -12.81
CA PHE A 145 -17.60 7.05 -11.71
C PHE A 145 -18.78 7.90 -11.17
N GLN A 146 -18.59 9.20 -11.00
CA GLN A 146 -19.65 10.10 -10.53
C GLN A 146 -20.80 10.26 -11.54
N ALA A 147 -20.52 10.07 -12.83
CA ALA A 147 -21.54 10.08 -13.88
C ALA A 147 -22.41 8.81 -13.92
N LEU A 148 -22.01 7.74 -13.21
CA LEU A 148 -22.79 6.50 -13.11
C LEU A 148 -23.97 6.69 -12.15
N ASP A 149 -25.03 5.92 -12.36
CA ASP A 149 -26.11 5.81 -11.38
C ASP A 149 -25.65 5.08 -10.10
N GLU A 150 -26.39 5.22 -9.03
CA GLU A 150 -26.04 4.66 -7.71
C GLU A 150 -25.89 3.13 -7.74
N ALA A 151 -26.65 2.43 -8.57
CA ALA A 151 -26.58 0.98 -8.69
C ALA A 151 -25.28 0.54 -9.38
N ALA A 152 -24.89 1.25 -10.45
CA ALA A 152 -23.63 1.00 -11.15
C ALA A 152 -22.40 1.40 -10.30
N GLN A 153 -22.48 2.48 -9.54
CA GLN A 153 -21.43 2.88 -8.60
C GLN A 153 -21.17 1.79 -7.55
N LYS A 154 -22.22 1.16 -7.00
CA LYS A 154 -22.07 0.04 -6.05
C LYS A 154 -21.49 -1.22 -6.67
N GLN A 155 -21.75 -1.46 -7.94
CA GLN A 155 -21.24 -2.64 -8.66
C GLN A 155 -19.79 -2.46 -9.15
N GLN A 156 -19.39 -1.23 -9.44
CA GLN A 156 -18.10 -0.91 -10.04
C GLN A 156 -17.39 0.22 -9.30
N PRO A 157 -17.11 0.08 -7.98
CA PRO A 157 -16.45 1.13 -7.23
C PRO A 157 -15.01 1.32 -7.67
N LEU A 158 -14.49 2.54 -7.53
CA LEU A 158 -13.06 2.79 -7.58
C LEU A 158 -12.41 2.23 -6.33
N LYS A 159 -11.54 1.24 -6.49
CA LYS A 159 -10.89 0.55 -5.39
C LYS A 159 -9.50 1.11 -5.10
N VAL A 160 -9.09 0.95 -3.87
CA VAL A 160 -7.70 1.12 -3.43
C VAL A 160 -7.17 -0.18 -2.87
N LYS A 161 -5.89 -0.43 -3.09
CA LYS A 161 -5.21 -1.64 -2.64
C LYS A 161 -3.86 -1.26 -2.05
N ALA A 162 -3.59 -1.69 -0.83
CA ALA A 162 -2.31 -1.44 -0.18
C ALA A 162 -1.16 -1.95 -1.06
N THR A 163 -0.11 -1.16 -1.18
CA THR A 163 1.07 -1.48 -1.99
C THR A 163 2.33 -0.98 -1.32
N ILE A 164 3.45 -1.54 -1.72
CA ILE A 164 4.77 -1.11 -1.24
C ILE A 164 5.12 0.22 -1.93
N ALA A 165 5.87 1.06 -1.22
CA ALA A 165 6.37 2.32 -1.76
C ALA A 165 7.05 2.10 -3.13
N PRO A 166 6.78 2.94 -4.13
CA PRO A 166 7.47 2.83 -5.41
C PRO A 166 8.97 3.07 -5.21
N LEU A 167 9.81 2.22 -5.81
CA LEU A 167 11.27 2.29 -5.71
C LEU A 167 11.86 3.62 -6.22
N PHE A 168 11.08 4.42 -6.96
CA PHE A 168 11.46 5.72 -7.48
C PHE A 168 10.29 6.70 -7.35
N SER A 169 10.27 7.47 -6.27
CA SER A 169 9.54 8.73 -6.23
C SER A 169 10.54 9.84 -6.57
N LEU A 170 10.61 10.20 -7.84
CA LEU A 170 11.28 11.43 -8.29
C LEU A 170 10.35 12.63 -8.07
#